data_a63c1874949afafc753bb5ce47b682fd
#
_entry.id   a63c1874949afafc753bb5ce47b682fd
#
_cell.length_a   1.000
_cell.length_b   1.000
_cell.length_c   1.000
_cell.angle_alpha   90.00
_cell.angle_beta   90.00
_cell.angle_gamma   90.00
#
_symmetry.space_group_name_H-M   'P 1'
#
loop_
_entity.id
_entity.type
_entity.pdbx_description
1 polymer ?
#
loop_
_entity_poly.entity_id
_entity_poly.type
_entity_poly.pdbx_seq_one_letter_code
_entity_poly.pdbx_strand_id
1 'polypeptide(L)'
;MEITFFGTSAGLPTKERNTQAIALNLEPYLNNIWLFDVGEATQHQILHHSIKLGKVNHIFITHMHGDHIFGLPGILTTRSFQGGEGKPLTIVGPKGIKEYVETTLRVSESRLNYPLTFIEIDDHFAYQHNGFTVTANLLNHGITSYGYRIEAPYTPGKIDVAGLKNIGLEPGPKYQEIKANDTFEYDGLIYDSNDFKGEPTRGPIVAIFGDTKPCTNEYLIANDADVMIHEGTYLEGDKTLANNYNHSHIEDVFELMERANVKYALITHISNRYTFEDVEQIYNELVNQRQQTNFKFVSDFDSYKF
;
A
#
# COMPACT_ATOMS: atom_id res chain seq x y z
N MET A 1 9.91 -0.31 4.85
CA MET A 1 8.49 -0.74 4.88
C MET A 1 8.37 -2.13 4.25
N GLU A 2 7.24 -2.79 4.43
CA GLU A 2 7.02 -4.15 3.89
C GLU A 2 5.58 -4.29 3.39
N ILE A 3 5.42 -4.83 2.20
CA ILE A 3 4.13 -5.15 1.59
C ILE A 3 3.93 -6.66 1.71
N THR A 4 2.72 -7.09 2.12
CA THR A 4 2.33 -8.50 2.16
C THR A 4 0.99 -8.67 1.45
N PHE A 5 0.87 -9.69 0.62
CA PHE A 5 -0.35 -10.00 -0.13
C PHE A 5 -1.11 -11.13 0.57
N PHE A 6 -2.40 -10.91 0.86
CA PHE A 6 -3.31 -11.92 1.42
C PHE A 6 -4.30 -12.45 0.40
N GLY A 7 -4.33 -11.84 -0.77
CA GLY A 7 -5.13 -12.28 -1.89
C GLY A 7 -4.69 -11.58 -3.16
N THR A 8 -4.61 -12.33 -4.24
CA THR A 8 -4.01 -11.91 -5.51
C THR A 8 -4.82 -12.32 -6.73
N SER A 9 -6.04 -12.87 -6.53
CA SER A 9 -6.97 -13.27 -7.58
C SER A 9 -7.92 -12.14 -7.97
N ALA A 10 -8.27 -12.08 -9.25
CA ALA A 10 -9.26 -11.17 -9.82
C ALA A 10 -10.67 -11.75 -9.74
N GLY A 11 -11.63 -10.96 -9.27
CA GLY A 11 -13.07 -11.21 -9.29
C GLY A 11 -13.57 -12.31 -8.34
N LEU A 12 -12.90 -13.44 -8.30
CA LEU A 12 -13.29 -14.59 -7.46
C LEU A 12 -12.05 -15.36 -6.98
N PRO A 13 -12.15 -16.06 -5.82
CA PRO A 13 -11.03 -16.86 -5.33
C PRO A 13 -10.84 -18.12 -6.18
N THR A 14 -9.60 -18.61 -6.20
CA THR A 14 -9.25 -19.94 -6.72
C THR A 14 -8.81 -20.83 -5.56
N LYS A 15 -8.33 -22.03 -5.86
CA LYS A 15 -7.73 -22.89 -4.83
C LYS A 15 -6.41 -22.33 -4.31
N GLU A 16 -5.69 -21.60 -5.15
CA GLU A 16 -4.33 -21.14 -4.94
C GLU A 16 -4.26 -19.65 -4.58
N ARG A 17 -5.30 -18.85 -4.95
CA ARG A 17 -5.33 -17.40 -4.77
C ARG A 17 -6.65 -16.97 -4.16
N ASN A 18 -6.59 -16.19 -3.10
CA ASN A 18 -7.74 -15.50 -2.54
C ASN A 18 -7.97 -14.17 -3.28
N THR A 19 -9.13 -13.55 -3.08
CA THR A 19 -9.45 -12.23 -3.61
C THR A 19 -8.64 -11.11 -2.95
N GLN A 20 -8.61 -9.97 -3.59
CA GLN A 20 -7.66 -8.87 -3.32
C GLN A 20 -7.60 -8.42 -1.86
N ALA A 21 -6.40 -8.51 -1.28
CA ALA A 21 -6.11 -7.93 0.02
C ALA A 21 -4.60 -7.72 0.20
N ILE A 22 -4.20 -6.50 0.57
CA ILE A 22 -2.80 -6.11 0.70
C ILE A 22 -2.59 -5.46 2.06
N ALA A 23 -1.48 -5.78 2.73
CA ALA A 23 -1.03 -5.11 3.93
C ALA A 23 0.26 -4.34 3.67
N LEU A 24 0.31 -3.08 4.08
CA LEU A 24 1.49 -2.25 4.13
C LEU A 24 1.90 -2.04 5.59
N ASN A 25 3.00 -2.67 5.99
CA ASN A 25 3.63 -2.44 7.28
C ASN A 25 4.51 -1.19 7.20
N LEU A 26 4.23 -0.21 8.06
CA LEU A 26 4.86 1.10 8.04
C LEU A 26 6.16 1.17 8.86
N GLU A 27 6.63 0.08 9.43
CA GLU A 27 7.96 0.08 10.07
C GLU A 27 9.05 0.39 9.05
N PRO A 28 10.06 1.20 9.39
CA PRO A 28 10.41 1.68 10.75
C PRO A 28 9.75 3.02 11.15
N TYR A 29 8.90 3.61 10.30
CA TYR A 29 8.32 4.93 10.56
C TYR A 29 7.27 4.89 11.68
N LEU A 30 6.32 3.95 11.58
CA LEU A 30 5.22 3.78 12.52
C LEU A 30 5.02 2.30 12.84
N ASN A 31 4.65 2.00 14.09
CA ASN A 31 4.27 0.63 14.48
C ASN A 31 2.82 0.32 14.12
N ASN A 32 2.43 0.64 12.89
CA ASN A 32 1.09 0.47 12.35
C ASN A 32 1.11 -0.30 11.03
N ILE A 33 -0.03 -0.84 10.68
CA ILE A 33 -0.30 -1.53 9.42
C ILE A 33 -1.49 -0.87 8.75
N TRP A 34 -1.39 -0.62 7.46
CA TRP A 34 -2.50 -0.21 6.61
C TRP A 34 -2.91 -1.37 5.71
N LEU A 35 -4.21 -1.61 5.61
CA LEU A 35 -4.75 -2.57 4.63
C LEU A 35 -5.24 -1.82 3.41
N PHE A 36 -5.05 -2.40 2.24
CA PHE A 36 -5.62 -1.96 0.97
C PHE A 36 -6.45 -3.10 0.41
N ASP A 37 -7.74 -2.84 0.26
CA ASP A 37 -8.78 -3.81 -0.02
C ASP A 37 -8.85 -4.96 1.00
N VAL A 38 -10.02 -5.52 1.12
CA VAL A 38 -10.32 -6.60 2.05
C VAL A 38 -11.35 -7.52 1.39
N GLY A 39 -10.90 -8.35 0.46
CA GLY A 39 -11.71 -9.37 -0.19
C GLY A 39 -12.18 -10.45 0.80
N GLU A 40 -13.06 -11.33 0.36
CA GLU A 40 -13.58 -12.40 1.21
C GLU A 40 -12.45 -13.25 1.81
N ALA A 41 -12.71 -13.80 2.98
CA ALA A 41 -11.76 -14.64 3.73
C ALA A 41 -10.43 -13.98 4.13
N THR A 42 -10.21 -12.67 3.92
CA THR A 42 -8.98 -11.98 4.34
C THR A 42 -8.67 -12.19 5.82
N GLN A 43 -9.69 -12.24 6.71
CA GLN A 43 -9.48 -12.54 8.12
C GLN A 43 -8.88 -13.95 8.35
N HIS A 44 -9.20 -14.92 7.50
CA HIS A 44 -8.63 -16.26 7.57
C HIS A 44 -7.19 -16.27 7.01
N GLN A 45 -6.96 -15.60 5.89
CA GLN A 45 -5.64 -15.46 5.27
C GLN A 45 -4.63 -14.84 6.25
N ILE A 46 -5.01 -13.80 6.98
CA ILE A 46 -4.14 -13.14 7.97
C ILE A 46 -3.69 -14.10 9.09
N LEU A 47 -4.46 -15.14 9.43
CA LEU A 47 -4.07 -16.14 10.43
C LEU A 47 -2.81 -16.92 10.05
N HIS A 48 -2.52 -17.04 8.75
CA HIS A 48 -1.33 -17.69 8.24
C HIS A 48 -0.07 -16.81 8.24
N HIS A 49 -0.18 -15.59 8.76
CA HIS A 49 0.92 -14.63 8.81
C HIS A 49 1.10 -14.02 10.22
N SER A 50 2.25 -13.42 10.48
CA SER A 50 2.58 -12.79 11.77
C SER A 50 1.91 -11.43 11.99
N ILE A 51 1.17 -10.89 11.02
CA ILE A 51 0.45 -9.62 11.11
C ILE A 51 -0.61 -9.69 12.22
N LYS A 52 -0.64 -8.65 13.06
CA LYS A 52 -1.60 -8.53 14.16
C LYS A 52 -2.65 -7.47 13.82
N LEU A 53 -3.92 -7.85 13.76
CA LEU A 53 -5.03 -6.95 13.46
C LEU A 53 -5.13 -5.76 14.42
N GLY A 54 -4.68 -5.90 15.66
CA GLY A 54 -4.59 -4.81 16.62
C GLY A 54 -3.60 -3.69 16.25
N LYS A 55 -2.71 -3.90 15.26
CA LYS A 55 -1.83 -2.89 14.68
C LYS A 55 -2.43 -2.20 13.44
N VAL A 56 -3.50 -2.74 12.88
CA VAL A 56 -4.20 -2.15 11.74
C VAL A 56 -4.98 -0.93 12.22
N ASN A 57 -4.63 0.25 11.74
CA ASN A 57 -5.31 1.50 12.09
C ASN A 57 -5.94 2.23 10.90
N HIS A 58 -5.65 1.81 9.67
CA HIS A 58 -6.32 2.28 8.46
C HIS A 58 -6.64 1.11 7.52
N ILE A 59 -7.77 1.22 6.84
CA ILE A 59 -8.17 0.37 5.73
C ILE A 59 -8.54 1.30 4.57
N PHE A 60 -7.85 1.16 3.45
CA PHE A 60 -8.11 1.90 2.22
C PHE A 60 -8.81 0.98 1.24
N ILE A 61 -9.94 1.39 0.72
CA ILE A 61 -10.73 0.63 -0.26
C ILE A 61 -10.61 1.32 -1.61
N THR A 62 -10.19 0.58 -2.63
CA THR A 62 -10.03 1.10 -3.97
C THR A 62 -11.39 1.30 -4.66
N HIS A 63 -12.27 0.31 -4.60
CA HIS A 63 -13.61 0.36 -5.16
C HIS A 63 -14.57 -0.65 -4.50
N MET A 64 -15.84 -0.60 -4.85
CA MET A 64 -16.91 -1.28 -4.12
C MET A 64 -17.27 -2.67 -4.70
N HIS A 65 -16.48 -3.27 -5.59
CA HIS A 65 -16.71 -4.66 -5.99
C HIS A 65 -16.48 -5.63 -4.82
N GLY A 66 -17.18 -6.75 -4.84
CA GLY A 66 -17.22 -7.69 -3.72
C GLY A 66 -15.87 -8.29 -3.36
N ASP A 67 -15.06 -8.63 -4.37
CA ASP A 67 -13.72 -9.19 -4.22
C ASP A 67 -12.71 -8.22 -3.57
N HIS A 68 -13.10 -6.94 -3.35
CA HIS A 68 -12.33 -5.93 -2.63
C HIS A 68 -12.90 -5.58 -1.26
N ILE A 69 -14.18 -5.91 -0.96
CA ILE A 69 -14.84 -5.46 0.28
C ILE A 69 -15.53 -6.55 1.10
N PHE A 70 -15.80 -7.74 0.54
CA PHE A 70 -16.62 -8.74 1.23
C PHE A 70 -15.98 -9.33 2.50
N GLY A 71 -14.68 -9.16 2.70
CA GLY A 71 -13.99 -9.51 3.93
C GLY A 71 -14.09 -8.48 5.06
N LEU A 72 -14.53 -7.24 4.78
CA LEU A 72 -14.57 -6.15 5.76
C LEU A 72 -15.32 -6.52 7.04
N PRO A 73 -16.55 -7.03 7.00
CA PRO A 73 -17.29 -7.35 8.24
C PRO A 73 -16.55 -8.35 9.12
N GLY A 74 -15.92 -9.35 8.49
CA GLY A 74 -15.12 -10.35 9.19
C GLY A 74 -13.88 -9.77 9.85
N ILE A 75 -13.11 -8.95 9.14
CA ILE A 75 -11.92 -8.25 9.68
C ILE A 75 -12.32 -7.34 10.83
N LEU A 76 -13.37 -6.54 10.70
CA LEU A 76 -13.79 -5.58 11.70
C LEU A 76 -14.19 -6.27 13.02
N THR A 77 -14.98 -7.33 12.93
CA THR A 77 -15.39 -8.10 14.11
C THR A 77 -14.21 -8.85 14.74
N THR A 78 -13.37 -9.50 13.93
CA THR A 78 -12.20 -10.25 14.41
C THR A 78 -11.20 -9.33 15.12
N ARG A 79 -10.99 -8.11 14.59
CA ARG A 79 -10.11 -7.10 15.19
C ARG A 79 -10.51 -6.75 16.63
N SER A 80 -11.80 -6.75 16.95
CA SER A 80 -12.31 -6.53 18.31
C SER A 80 -11.72 -7.52 19.32
N PHE A 81 -11.45 -8.76 18.89
CA PHE A 81 -10.93 -9.83 19.75
C PHE A 81 -9.43 -10.05 19.62
N GLN A 82 -8.78 -9.45 18.61
CA GLN A 82 -7.36 -9.62 18.33
C GLN A 82 -6.54 -8.33 18.59
N GLY A 83 -6.77 -7.70 19.73
CA GLY A 83 -5.98 -6.57 20.24
C GLY A 83 -6.33 -5.21 19.63
N GLY A 84 -7.51 -5.09 19.02
CA GLY A 84 -8.04 -3.83 18.50
C GLY A 84 -8.87 -3.05 19.51
N GLU A 85 -9.18 -3.62 20.68
CA GLU A 85 -10.01 -2.98 21.71
C GLU A 85 -9.52 -1.57 22.05
N GLY A 86 -10.43 -0.61 22.02
CA GLY A 86 -10.17 0.80 22.32
C GLY A 86 -9.29 1.53 21.29
N LYS A 87 -8.69 0.84 20.33
CA LYS A 87 -7.81 1.45 19.31
C LYS A 87 -8.61 1.93 18.11
N PRO A 88 -8.56 3.21 17.76
CA PRO A 88 -9.30 3.73 16.60
C PRO A 88 -8.92 3.01 15.29
N LEU A 89 -9.90 2.89 14.39
CA LEU A 89 -9.72 2.43 13.02
C LEU A 89 -10.38 3.42 12.07
N THR A 90 -9.69 3.79 11.02
CA THR A 90 -10.22 4.64 9.96
C THR A 90 -10.38 3.81 8.69
N ILE A 91 -11.55 3.88 8.05
CA ILE A 91 -11.81 3.31 6.73
C ILE A 91 -11.90 4.48 5.74
N VAL A 92 -11.07 4.43 4.71
CA VAL A 92 -11.01 5.41 3.61
C VAL A 92 -11.44 4.70 2.34
N GLY A 93 -12.38 5.26 1.59
CA GLY A 93 -12.83 4.60 0.36
C GLY A 93 -13.92 5.35 -0.39
N PRO A 94 -14.46 4.77 -1.46
CA PRO A 94 -15.52 5.38 -2.26
C PRO A 94 -16.79 5.63 -1.47
N LYS A 95 -17.64 6.52 -2.00
CA LYS A 95 -19.01 6.71 -1.48
C LYS A 95 -19.75 5.39 -1.41
N GLY A 96 -20.46 5.15 -0.30
CA GLY A 96 -21.21 3.91 -0.03
C GLY A 96 -20.46 2.96 0.91
N ILE A 97 -19.16 3.15 1.16
CA ILE A 97 -18.41 2.27 2.07
C ILE A 97 -18.93 2.35 3.51
N LYS A 98 -19.30 3.55 3.97
CA LYS A 98 -19.91 3.74 5.28
C LYS A 98 -21.24 3.01 5.39
N GLU A 99 -22.14 3.20 4.41
CA GLU A 99 -23.45 2.56 4.39
C GLU A 99 -23.33 1.03 4.37
N TYR A 100 -22.43 0.48 3.55
CA TYR A 100 -22.16 -0.94 3.48
C TYR A 100 -21.73 -1.52 4.83
N VAL A 101 -20.75 -0.92 5.49
CA VAL A 101 -20.24 -1.39 6.77
C VAL A 101 -21.26 -1.24 7.88
N GLU A 102 -21.88 -0.05 8.03
CA GLU A 102 -22.87 0.21 9.07
C GLU A 102 -24.11 -0.68 8.92
N THR A 103 -24.58 -0.90 7.68
CA THR A 103 -25.72 -1.79 7.41
C THR A 103 -25.37 -3.23 7.77
N THR A 104 -24.20 -3.72 7.35
CA THR A 104 -23.79 -5.09 7.64
C THR A 104 -23.66 -5.34 9.14
N LEU A 105 -22.99 -4.43 9.87
CA LEU A 105 -22.86 -4.54 11.33
C LEU A 105 -24.21 -4.46 12.03
N ARG A 106 -25.11 -3.59 11.59
CA ARG A 106 -26.45 -3.43 12.15
C ARG A 106 -27.31 -4.67 11.95
N VAL A 107 -27.35 -5.22 10.72
CA VAL A 107 -28.18 -6.39 10.39
C VAL A 107 -27.68 -7.67 11.05
N SER A 108 -26.36 -7.80 11.18
CA SER A 108 -25.74 -8.94 11.88
C SER A 108 -25.69 -8.78 13.40
N GLU A 109 -26.20 -7.65 13.95
CA GLU A 109 -26.11 -7.29 15.37
C GLU A 109 -24.67 -7.30 15.93
N SER A 110 -23.68 -7.16 15.04
CA SER A 110 -22.28 -7.15 15.41
C SER A 110 -21.89 -5.81 16.08
N ARG A 111 -21.17 -5.91 17.18
CA ARG A 111 -20.71 -4.72 17.93
C ARG A 111 -19.19 -4.69 17.94
N LEU A 112 -18.63 -3.52 17.62
CA LEU A 112 -17.19 -3.28 17.71
C LEU A 112 -16.88 -2.63 19.07
N ASN A 113 -15.75 -2.99 19.66
CA ASN A 113 -15.27 -2.44 20.93
C ASN A 113 -14.18 -1.36 20.75
N TYR A 114 -14.18 -0.71 19.61
CA TYR A 114 -13.25 0.38 19.25
C TYR A 114 -13.95 1.44 18.39
N PRO A 115 -13.44 2.69 18.40
CA PRO A 115 -13.95 3.74 17.54
C PRO A 115 -13.69 3.44 16.07
N LEU A 116 -14.70 3.62 15.22
CA LEU A 116 -14.63 3.48 13.78
C LEU A 116 -14.94 4.83 13.11
N THR A 117 -14.07 5.28 12.24
CA THR A 117 -14.20 6.50 11.47
C THR A 117 -14.25 6.17 9.98
N PHE A 118 -15.08 6.89 9.22
CA PHE A 118 -15.16 6.77 7.77
C PHE A 118 -14.75 8.07 7.10
N ILE A 119 -13.96 7.95 6.02
CA ILE A 119 -13.61 9.03 5.11
C ILE A 119 -14.03 8.56 3.72
N GLU A 120 -15.19 9.00 3.26
CA GLU A 120 -15.62 8.77 1.88
C GLU A 120 -14.95 9.81 0.99
N ILE A 121 -14.24 9.32 -0.03
CA ILE A 121 -13.39 10.14 -0.87
C ILE A 121 -14.04 10.47 -2.21
N ASP A 122 -13.56 11.52 -2.82
CA ASP A 122 -13.81 11.91 -4.20
C ASP A 122 -12.49 12.08 -4.96
N ASP A 123 -12.53 12.53 -6.19
CA ASP A 123 -11.33 12.75 -6.99
C ASP A 123 -10.42 13.82 -6.35
N HIS A 124 -9.11 13.64 -6.49
CA HIS A 124 -8.07 14.52 -5.90
C HIS A 124 -8.03 14.53 -4.35
N PHE A 125 -8.42 13.43 -3.73
CA PHE A 125 -8.30 13.27 -2.27
C PHE A 125 -6.84 13.38 -1.81
N ALA A 126 -6.63 14.08 -0.70
CA ALA A 126 -5.35 14.17 -0.01
C ALA A 126 -5.55 14.02 1.51
N TYR A 127 -4.75 13.19 2.13
CA TYR A 127 -4.82 12.87 3.55
C TYR A 127 -3.43 12.81 4.15
N GLN A 128 -3.26 13.37 5.35
CA GLN A 128 -1.99 13.33 6.06
C GLN A 128 -2.12 12.58 7.39
N HIS A 129 -1.17 11.70 7.65
CA HIS A 129 -1.13 10.93 8.90
C HIS A 129 0.31 10.69 9.36
N ASN A 130 0.69 11.29 10.49
CA ASN A 130 2.01 11.11 11.11
C ASN A 130 3.19 11.26 10.12
N GLY A 131 3.14 12.30 9.30
CA GLY A 131 4.17 12.61 8.30
C GLY A 131 4.04 11.87 6.97
N PHE A 132 3.17 10.85 6.88
CA PHE A 132 2.80 10.25 5.60
C PHE A 132 1.80 11.13 4.87
N THR A 133 1.96 11.25 3.56
CA THR A 133 0.98 11.84 2.66
C THR A 133 0.35 10.72 1.83
N VAL A 134 -0.98 10.64 1.83
CA VAL A 134 -1.75 9.73 0.97
C VAL A 134 -2.59 10.56 0.03
N THR A 135 -2.44 10.35 -1.27
CA THR A 135 -3.32 10.93 -2.27
C THR A 135 -4.07 9.83 -3.01
N ALA A 136 -5.30 10.11 -3.44
CA ALA A 136 -6.06 9.21 -4.28
C ALA A 136 -6.51 9.92 -5.55
N ASN A 137 -6.47 9.21 -6.66
CA ASN A 137 -6.94 9.70 -7.95
C ASN A 137 -7.85 8.67 -8.59
N LEU A 138 -8.88 9.17 -9.27
CA LEU A 138 -9.90 8.37 -9.95
C LEU A 138 -9.25 7.58 -11.10
N LEU A 139 -9.58 6.31 -11.18
CA LEU A 139 -9.19 5.37 -12.23
C LEU A 139 -10.33 5.11 -13.21
N ASN A 140 -10.04 4.38 -14.28
CA ASN A 140 -11.01 4.07 -15.33
C ASN A 140 -11.47 2.60 -15.24
N HIS A 141 -12.53 2.36 -14.50
CA HIS A 141 -13.11 1.04 -14.32
C HIS A 141 -14.64 1.06 -14.50
N GLY A 142 -15.31 -0.10 -14.39
CA GLY A 142 -16.76 -0.23 -14.52
C GLY A 142 -17.56 0.52 -13.46
N ILE A 143 -16.97 0.72 -12.28
CA ILE A 143 -17.50 1.55 -11.20
C ILE A 143 -16.42 2.52 -10.72
N THR A 144 -16.75 3.44 -9.81
CA THR A 144 -15.77 4.36 -9.20
C THR A 144 -14.65 3.56 -8.55
N SER A 145 -13.43 3.70 -9.08
CA SER A 145 -12.20 3.05 -8.60
C SER A 145 -11.11 4.08 -8.38
N TYR A 146 -10.30 3.90 -7.36
CA TYR A 146 -9.20 4.79 -7.00
C TYR A 146 -7.87 4.05 -6.95
N GLY A 147 -6.81 4.75 -7.33
CA GLY A 147 -5.45 4.39 -6.98
C GLY A 147 -4.93 5.31 -5.87
N TYR A 148 -4.15 4.76 -4.98
CA TYR A 148 -3.56 5.46 -3.84
C TYR A 148 -2.06 5.62 -4.04
N ARG A 149 -1.56 6.84 -3.80
CA ARG A 149 -0.14 7.14 -3.71
C ARG A 149 0.21 7.45 -2.26
N ILE A 150 1.15 6.71 -1.70
CA ILE A 150 1.59 6.82 -0.32
C ILE A 150 3.04 7.32 -0.33
N GLU A 151 3.28 8.49 0.22
CA GLU A 151 4.61 9.06 0.38
C GLU A 151 5.00 9.02 1.85
N ALA A 152 6.06 8.28 2.17
CA ALA A 152 6.59 8.24 3.52
C ALA A 152 7.32 9.55 3.87
N PRO A 153 7.39 9.91 5.16
CA PRO A 153 8.08 11.12 5.59
C PRO A 153 9.56 11.11 5.19
N TYR A 154 10.09 12.30 4.96
CA TYR A 154 11.54 12.45 4.77
C TYR A 154 12.30 11.96 6.00
N THR A 155 13.41 11.28 5.77
CA THR A 155 14.35 10.93 6.84
C THR A 155 15.39 12.04 6.99
N PRO A 156 15.68 12.46 8.24
CA PRO A 156 16.75 13.44 8.47
C PRO A 156 18.07 13.01 7.82
N GLY A 157 18.80 13.97 7.31
CA GLY A 157 20.11 13.75 6.70
C GLY A 157 21.07 13.03 7.63
N LYS A 158 22.09 12.41 7.06
CA LYS A 158 23.14 11.75 7.85
C LYS A 158 23.86 12.77 8.71
N ILE A 159 24.14 12.41 9.95
CA ILE A 159 24.93 13.24 10.86
C ILE A 159 26.36 13.40 10.31
N ASP A 160 26.84 14.62 10.29
CA ASP A 160 28.26 14.93 10.07
C ASP A 160 29.04 14.66 11.36
N VAL A 161 29.47 13.43 11.50
CA VAL A 161 30.25 12.98 12.66
C VAL A 161 31.58 13.75 12.78
N ALA A 162 32.19 14.12 11.64
CA ALA A 162 33.45 14.85 11.64
C ALA A 162 33.27 16.30 12.13
N GLY A 163 32.25 16.99 11.65
CA GLY A 163 31.87 18.33 12.10
C GLY A 163 31.58 18.37 13.60
N LEU A 164 30.80 17.39 14.11
CA LEU A 164 30.49 17.30 15.55
C LEU A 164 31.71 17.01 16.39
N LYS A 165 32.66 16.18 15.95
CA LYS A 165 33.94 15.94 16.64
C LYS A 165 34.83 17.19 16.70
N ASN A 166 34.76 18.03 15.68
CA ASN A 166 35.52 19.29 15.67
C ASN A 166 35.11 20.27 16.78
N ILE A 167 33.85 20.20 17.21
CA ILE A 167 33.32 20.95 18.36
C ILE A 167 33.45 20.19 19.67
N GLY A 168 34.07 18.99 19.68
CA GLY A 168 34.26 18.15 20.84
C GLY A 168 33.13 17.20 21.20
N LEU A 169 32.07 17.11 20.37
CA LEU A 169 30.94 16.22 20.64
C LEU A 169 31.16 14.83 20.05
N GLU A 170 31.39 13.84 20.92
CA GLU A 170 31.57 12.44 20.53
C GLU A 170 30.22 11.75 20.26
N PRO A 171 30.23 10.64 19.45
CA PRO A 171 29.01 9.86 19.17
C PRO A 171 28.30 9.41 20.45
N GLY A 172 26.98 9.67 20.51
CA GLY A 172 26.19 9.35 21.68
C GLY A 172 24.70 9.74 21.53
N PRO A 173 23.91 9.65 22.62
CA PRO A 173 22.47 9.97 22.62
C PRO A 173 22.15 11.38 22.08
N LYS A 174 23.06 12.34 22.22
CA LYS A 174 22.93 13.70 21.71
C LYS A 174 22.74 13.76 20.19
N TYR A 175 23.27 12.79 19.45
CA TYR A 175 23.08 12.67 18.00
C TYR A 175 21.61 12.44 17.61
N GLN A 176 20.80 11.79 18.48
CA GLN A 176 19.37 11.65 18.25
C GLN A 176 18.63 12.99 18.42
N GLU A 177 19.04 13.77 19.44
CA GLU A 177 18.51 15.11 19.65
C GLU A 177 18.83 16.04 18.46
N ILE A 178 20.07 16.00 17.94
CA ILE A 178 20.47 16.76 16.76
C ILE A 178 19.65 16.37 15.53
N LYS A 179 19.35 15.09 15.34
CA LYS A 179 18.49 14.63 14.24
C LYS A 179 17.06 15.14 14.35
N ALA A 180 16.53 15.20 15.56
CA ALA A 180 15.12 15.47 15.83
C ALA A 180 14.78 16.98 15.90
N ASN A 181 15.75 17.84 16.26
CA ASN A 181 15.50 19.25 16.51
C ASN A 181 16.28 20.15 15.52
N ASP A 182 15.83 21.38 15.38
CA ASP A 182 16.50 22.40 14.54
C ASP A 182 17.74 22.96 15.22
N THR A 183 17.78 22.95 16.57
CA THR A 183 18.92 23.42 17.36
C THR A 183 19.23 22.44 18.48
N PHE A 184 20.47 22.44 18.95
CA PHE A 184 20.91 21.70 20.15
C PHE A 184 21.88 22.53 20.98
N GLU A 185 21.92 22.29 22.30
CA GLU A 185 22.89 22.91 23.20
C GLU A 185 24.06 21.96 23.49
N TYR A 186 25.30 22.47 23.36
CA TYR A 186 26.50 21.74 23.74
C TYR A 186 27.53 22.70 24.27
N ASP A 187 28.12 22.37 25.41
CA ASP A 187 29.15 23.17 26.13
C ASP A 187 28.75 24.64 26.35
N GLY A 188 27.43 24.85 26.68
CA GLY A 188 26.88 26.20 26.94
C GLY A 188 26.63 27.05 25.68
N LEU A 189 26.79 26.49 24.50
CA LEU A 189 26.52 27.13 23.21
C LEU A 189 25.34 26.47 22.51
N ILE A 190 24.54 27.29 21.78
CA ILE A 190 23.46 26.80 20.94
C ILE A 190 23.95 26.73 19.50
N TYR A 191 23.80 25.55 18.90
CA TYR A 191 24.17 25.27 17.50
C TYR A 191 22.94 25.04 16.65
N ASP A 192 22.98 25.44 15.37
CA ASP A 192 22.00 24.99 14.38
C ASP A 192 22.28 23.53 14.01
N SER A 193 21.31 22.66 14.18
CA SER A 193 21.45 21.25 13.86
C SER A 193 21.69 20.99 12.36
N ASN A 194 21.22 21.90 11.50
CA ASN A 194 21.37 21.76 10.05
C ASN A 194 22.82 21.89 9.58
N ASP A 195 23.66 22.59 10.34
CA ASP A 195 25.12 22.67 10.07
C ASP A 195 25.83 21.31 10.23
N PHE A 196 25.18 20.35 10.92
CA PHE A 196 25.72 19.02 11.23
C PHE A 196 24.88 17.87 10.67
N LYS A 197 23.95 18.17 9.76
CA LYS A 197 23.13 17.18 9.04
C LYS A 197 23.35 17.35 7.54
N GLY A 198 23.45 16.24 6.83
CA GLY A 198 23.31 16.25 5.38
C GLY A 198 21.89 16.56 4.95
N GLU A 199 21.69 16.67 3.63
CA GLU A 199 20.34 16.87 3.07
C GLU A 199 19.38 15.74 3.49
N PRO A 200 18.12 16.09 3.83
CA PRO A 200 17.10 15.09 4.09
C PRO A 200 16.90 14.19 2.87
N THR A 201 16.75 12.92 3.11
CA THR A 201 16.45 11.95 2.05
C THR A 201 14.94 11.72 2.00
N ARG A 202 14.35 11.81 0.80
CA ARG A 202 12.94 11.51 0.64
C ARG A 202 12.63 10.08 1.10
N GLY A 203 11.51 9.91 1.76
CA GLY A 203 10.96 8.60 2.08
C GLY A 203 10.52 7.85 0.81
N PRO A 204 10.34 6.53 0.90
CA PRO A 204 9.83 5.75 -0.22
C PRO A 204 8.40 6.15 -0.60
N ILE A 205 8.12 5.99 -1.89
CA ILE A 205 6.81 6.21 -2.50
C ILE A 205 6.24 4.86 -2.92
N VAL A 206 5.03 4.56 -2.45
CA VAL A 206 4.27 3.37 -2.83
C VAL A 206 3.03 3.79 -3.60
N ALA A 207 2.85 3.23 -4.79
CA ALA A 207 1.66 3.39 -5.61
C ALA A 207 0.83 2.10 -5.55
N ILE A 208 -0.44 2.16 -5.15
CA ILE A 208 -1.34 1.01 -5.05
C ILE A 208 -2.58 1.29 -5.88
N PHE A 209 -2.79 0.48 -6.90
CA PHE A 209 -3.88 0.66 -7.84
C PHE A 209 -5.06 -0.23 -7.49
N GLY A 210 -6.28 0.32 -7.64
CA GLY A 210 -7.48 -0.48 -7.83
C GLY A 210 -7.59 -0.93 -9.29
N ASP A 211 -8.68 -1.62 -9.60
CA ASP A 211 -8.96 -2.11 -10.94
C ASP A 211 -9.11 -0.94 -11.92
N THR A 212 -8.47 -1.07 -13.06
CA THR A 212 -8.43 -0.01 -14.07
C THR A 212 -8.01 -0.53 -15.45
N LYS A 213 -8.54 0.07 -16.48
CA LYS A 213 -7.87 0.10 -17.79
C LYS A 213 -7.03 1.36 -17.92
N PRO A 214 -6.07 1.43 -18.85
CA PRO A 214 -5.18 2.57 -18.99
C PRO A 214 -5.90 3.91 -18.99
N CYS A 215 -5.44 4.83 -18.15
CA CYS A 215 -5.97 6.18 -18.04
C CYS A 215 -4.88 7.21 -17.64
N THR A 216 -5.18 8.48 -17.79
CA THR A 216 -4.22 9.56 -17.53
C THR A 216 -3.80 9.65 -16.07
N ASN A 217 -4.72 9.38 -15.15
CA ASN A 217 -4.46 9.53 -13.71
C ASN A 217 -3.49 8.49 -13.15
N GLU A 218 -3.29 7.36 -13.82
CA GLU A 218 -2.29 6.36 -13.41
C GLU A 218 -0.90 6.98 -13.27
N TYR A 219 -0.54 7.90 -14.17
CA TYR A 219 0.75 8.58 -14.10
C TYR A 219 0.91 9.40 -12.82
N LEU A 220 -0.15 10.08 -12.36
CA LEU A 220 -0.11 10.88 -11.12
C LEU A 220 0.14 10.01 -9.89
N ILE A 221 -0.33 8.77 -9.92
CA ILE A 221 -0.17 7.81 -8.83
C ILE A 221 1.23 7.16 -8.90
N ALA A 222 1.66 6.74 -10.09
CA ALA A 222 2.87 5.95 -10.31
C ALA A 222 4.17 6.77 -10.35
N ASN A 223 4.10 8.08 -10.66
CA ASN A 223 5.30 8.89 -10.95
C ASN A 223 6.39 8.79 -9.88
N ASP A 224 7.59 8.35 -10.28
CA ASP A 224 8.77 8.12 -9.45
C ASP A 224 8.52 7.19 -8.23
N ALA A 225 7.53 6.28 -8.32
CA ALA A 225 7.26 5.32 -7.26
C ALA A 225 8.44 4.35 -7.07
N ASP A 226 8.81 4.12 -5.80
CA ASP A 226 9.80 3.11 -5.46
C ASP A 226 9.22 1.70 -5.61
N VAL A 227 7.93 1.55 -5.27
CA VAL A 227 7.16 0.31 -5.49
C VAL A 227 5.78 0.66 -6.03
N MET A 228 5.40 0.01 -7.12
CA MET A 228 4.06 0.06 -7.69
C MET A 228 3.39 -1.29 -7.51
N ILE A 229 2.16 -1.30 -7.01
CA ILE A 229 1.29 -2.47 -6.97
C ILE A 229 0.16 -2.21 -7.94
N HIS A 230 0.07 -3.03 -8.97
CA HIS A 230 -0.89 -2.83 -10.05
C HIS A 230 -1.57 -4.15 -10.42
N GLU A 231 -2.82 -4.07 -10.87
CA GLU A 231 -3.47 -5.21 -11.47
C GLU A 231 -2.76 -5.65 -12.75
N GLY A 232 -2.72 -6.95 -13.00
CA GLY A 232 -2.35 -7.53 -14.26
C GLY A 232 -3.35 -8.62 -14.61
N THR A 233 -4.63 -8.25 -14.63
CA THR A 233 -5.75 -9.19 -14.77
C THR A 233 -5.62 -10.00 -16.05
N TYR A 234 -5.16 -9.37 -17.13
CA TYR A 234 -4.96 -10.01 -18.42
C TYR A 234 -3.49 -10.02 -18.81
N LEU A 235 -3.00 -11.24 -19.05
CA LEU A 235 -1.64 -11.51 -19.49
C LEU A 235 -1.58 -11.60 -21.02
N GLU A 236 -0.61 -12.27 -21.55
CA GLU A 236 -0.34 -12.36 -22.99
C GLU A 236 -1.58 -12.73 -23.84
N GLY A 237 -1.70 -12.10 -25.01
CA GLY A 237 -2.75 -12.39 -26.02
C GLY A 237 -4.12 -11.78 -25.76
N ASP A 238 -4.40 -11.30 -24.56
CA ASP A 238 -5.75 -10.94 -24.11
C ASP A 238 -6.06 -9.43 -24.05
N LYS A 239 -5.30 -8.58 -24.74
CA LYS A 239 -5.45 -7.10 -24.67
C LYS A 239 -6.88 -6.62 -25.00
N THR A 240 -7.56 -7.27 -25.96
CA THR A 240 -8.94 -6.92 -26.31
C THR A 240 -9.91 -7.26 -25.15
N LEU A 241 -9.68 -8.36 -24.45
CA LEU A 241 -10.50 -8.74 -23.30
C LEU A 241 -10.28 -7.77 -22.13
N ALA A 242 -9.04 -7.38 -21.85
CA ALA A 242 -8.73 -6.38 -20.84
C ALA A 242 -9.58 -5.12 -21.05
N ASN A 243 -9.57 -4.56 -22.24
CA ASN A 243 -10.34 -3.36 -22.59
C ASN A 243 -11.85 -3.54 -22.42
N ASN A 244 -12.39 -4.71 -22.81
CA ASN A 244 -13.83 -5.00 -22.75
C ASN A 244 -14.34 -5.09 -21.29
N TYR A 245 -13.49 -5.54 -20.39
CA TYR A 245 -13.83 -5.69 -18.96
C TYR A 245 -13.29 -4.55 -18.09
N ASN A 246 -12.74 -3.48 -18.70
CA ASN A 246 -12.16 -2.33 -18.01
C ASN A 246 -11.01 -2.69 -17.05
N HIS A 247 -10.16 -3.60 -17.49
CA HIS A 247 -8.93 -4.00 -16.81
C HIS A 247 -7.69 -3.72 -17.64
N SER A 248 -6.53 -3.83 -17.03
CA SER A 248 -5.24 -3.66 -17.69
C SER A 248 -4.71 -4.98 -18.25
N HIS A 249 -4.07 -4.87 -19.41
CA HIS A 249 -3.19 -5.89 -19.93
C HIS A 249 -1.76 -5.66 -19.41
N ILE A 250 -0.99 -6.73 -19.26
CA ILE A 250 0.36 -6.65 -18.69
C ILE A 250 1.28 -5.66 -19.45
N GLU A 251 1.13 -5.54 -20.77
CA GLU A 251 1.89 -4.58 -21.55
C GLU A 251 1.57 -3.12 -21.18
N ASP A 252 0.30 -2.82 -20.87
CA ASP A 252 -0.11 -1.49 -20.43
C ASP A 252 0.55 -1.13 -19.08
N VAL A 253 0.70 -2.13 -18.20
CA VAL A 253 1.39 -1.97 -16.91
C VAL A 253 2.88 -1.65 -17.12
N PHE A 254 3.53 -2.33 -18.04
CA PHE A 254 4.94 -2.05 -18.36
C PHE A 254 5.13 -0.69 -19.03
N GLU A 255 4.23 -0.28 -19.93
CA GLU A 255 4.25 1.07 -20.49
C GLU A 255 4.13 2.15 -19.41
N LEU A 256 3.26 1.93 -18.41
CA LEU A 256 3.14 2.82 -17.25
C LEU A 256 4.42 2.85 -16.44
N MET A 257 5.01 1.69 -16.13
CA MET A 257 6.27 1.59 -15.38
C MET A 257 7.39 2.42 -16.00
N GLU A 258 7.58 2.28 -17.31
CA GLU A 258 8.62 3.01 -18.03
C GLU A 258 8.35 4.51 -18.06
N ARG A 259 7.13 4.90 -18.43
CA ARG A 259 6.72 6.30 -18.52
C ARG A 259 6.78 7.02 -17.16
N ALA A 260 6.42 6.34 -16.07
CA ALA A 260 6.38 6.90 -14.73
C ALA A 260 7.67 6.71 -13.92
N ASN A 261 8.74 6.16 -14.51
CA ASN A 261 10.01 5.89 -13.85
C ASN A 261 9.86 5.07 -12.55
N VAL A 262 9.01 4.03 -12.60
CA VAL A 262 8.77 3.12 -11.46
C VAL A 262 9.99 2.23 -11.25
N LYS A 263 10.47 2.11 -10.01
CA LYS A 263 11.65 1.30 -9.73
C LYS A 263 11.35 -0.20 -9.69
N TYR A 264 10.22 -0.60 -9.09
CA TYR A 264 9.82 -2.00 -8.98
C TYR A 264 8.31 -2.15 -9.02
N ALA A 265 7.80 -3.13 -9.78
CA ALA A 265 6.37 -3.43 -9.84
C ALA A 265 6.03 -4.80 -9.25
N LEU A 266 4.99 -4.82 -8.43
CA LEU A 266 4.35 -6.01 -7.89
C LEU A 266 2.99 -6.16 -8.57
N ILE A 267 2.84 -7.16 -9.40
CA ILE A 267 1.66 -7.36 -10.26
C ILE A 267 0.76 -8.38 -9.60
N THR A 268 -0.45 -7.95 -9.30
CA THR A 268 -1.49 -8.70 -8.56
C THR A 268 -2.78 -8.79 -9.38
N HIS A 269 -3.86 -9.26 -8.77
CA HIS A 269 -5.19 -9.32 -9.37
C HIS A 269 -5.19 -10.10 -10.68
N ILE A 270 -4.60 -11.31 -10.63
CA ILE A 270 -4.45 -12.18 -11.79
C ILE A 270 -5.75 -12.92 -12.05
N SER A 271 -6.21 -12.94 -13.30
CA SER A 271 -7.41 -13.65 -13.71
C SER A 271 -7.32 -15.15 -13.40
N ASN A 272 -8.41 -15.72 -12.92
CA ASN A 272 -8.57 -17.16 -12.64
C ASN A 272 -8.48 -18.06 -13.88
N ARG A 273 -8.39 -17.47 -15.08
CA ARG A 273 -8.13 -18.20 -16.33
C ARG A 273 -6.71 -18.76 -16.43
N TYR A 274 -5.77 -18.17 -15.68
CA TYR A 274 -4.36 -18.58 -15.68
C TYR A 274 -4.08 -19.47 -14.49
N THR A 275 -3.51 -20.65 -14.75
CA THR A 275 -2.96 -21.52 -13.71
C THR A 275 -1.65 -20.93 -13.15
N PHE A 276 -1.13 -21.53 -12.07
CA PHE A 276 0.19 -21.14 -11.57
C PHE A 276 1.29 -21.37 -12.60
N GLU A 277 1.20 -22.49 -13.31
CA GLU A 277 2.14 -22.87 -14.36
C GLU A 277 2.11 -21.88 -15.53
N ASP A 278 0.91 -21.43 -15.94
CA ASP A 278 0.76 -20.41 -16.98
C ASP A 278 1.43 -19.09 -16.55
N VAL A 279 1.19 -18.65 -15.32
CA VAL A 279 1.77 -17.40 -14.78
C VAL A 279 3.29 -17.51 -14.70
N GLU A 280 3.84 -18.64 -14.27
CA GLU A 280 5.29 -18.86 -14.21
C GLU A 280 5.93 -18.89 -15.62
N GLN A 281 5.27 -19.57 -16.56
CA GLN A 281 5.74 -19.59 -17.94
C GLN A 281 5.77 -18.18 -18.54
N ILE A 282 4.68 -17.44 -18.43
CA ILE A 282 4.56 -16.06 -18.95
C ILE A 282 5.59 -15.16 -18.28
N TYR A 283 5.82 -15.30 -16.97
CA TYR A 283 6.85 -14.54 -16.27
C TYR A 283 8.23 -14.76 -16.87
N ASN A 284 8.61 -16.02 -17.08
CA ASN A 284 9.90 -16.37 -17.64
C ASN A 284 10.06 -15.85 -19.09
N GLU A 285 9.02 -15.91 -19.90
CA GLU A 285 9.00 -15.37 -21.27
C GLU A 285 9.19 -13.84 -21.25
N LEU A 286 8.46 -13.11 -20.40
CA LEU A 286 8.56 -11.66 -20.27
C LEU A 286 9.95 -11.21 -19.77
N VAL A 287 10.53 -11.90 -18.79
CA VAL A 287 11.89 -11.63 -18.30
C VAL A 287 12.91 -11.78 -19.43
N ASN A 288 12.81 -12.85 -20.22
CA ASN A 288 13.71 -13.10 -21.33
C ASN A 288 13.55 -12.07 -22.47
N GLN A 289 12.32 -11.70 -22.81
CA GLN A 289 12.04 -10.76 -23.88
C GLN A 289 12.47 -9.34 -23.52
N ARG A 290 12.18 -8.88 -22.30
CA ARG A 290 12.44 -7.50 -21.87
C ARG A 290 13.84 -7.30 -21.28
N GLN A 291 14.53 -8.37 -20.90
CA GLN A 291 15.80 -8.33 -20.16
C GLN A 291 15.69 -7.46 -18.88
N GLN A 292 14.50 -7.41 -18.30
CA GLN A 292 14.17 -6.65 -17.10
C GLN A 292 13.71 -7.59 -16.00
N THR A 293 14.13 -7.32 -14.76
CA THR A 293 13.78 -8.10 -13.57
C THR A 293 13.18 -7.24 -12.47
N ASN A 294 12.80 -6.00 -12.79
CA ASN A 294 12.24 -5.06 -11.82
C ASN A 294 10.70 -5.17 -11.68
N PHE A 295 10.17 -6.37 -11.90
CA PHE A 295 8.78 -6.71 -11.64
C PHE A 295 8.64 -8.14 -11.11
N LYS A 296 7.50 -8.42 -10.48
CA LYS A 296 7.11 -9.76 -10.03
C LYS A 296 5.60 -9.93 -10.14
N PHE A 297 5.13 -11.07 -10.66
CA PHE A 297 3.77 -11.54 -10.41
C PHE A 297 3.71 -12.10 -8.99
N VAL A 298 2.89 -11.49 -8.14
CA VAL A 298 2.80 -11.89 -6.74
C VAL A 298 1.80 -13.02 -6.54
N SER A 299 2.02 -13.78 -5.48
CA SER A 299 1.13 -14.83 -4.99
C SER A 299 0.69 -14.50 -3.57
N ASP A 300 -0.34 -15.19 -3.10
CA ASP A 300 -0.78 -15.09 -1.71
C ASP A 300 0.40 -15.41 -0.77
N PHE A 301 0.51 -14.62 0.29
CA PHE A 301 1.59 -14.62 1.29
C PHE A 301 2.96 -14.16 0.81
N ASP A 302 3.11 -13.74 -0.43
CA ASP A 302 4.31 -13.03 -0.85
C ASP A 302 4.50 -11.75 -0.03
N SER A 303 5.74 -11.49 0.37
CA SER A 303 6.15 -10.25 1.03
C SER A 303 7.31 -9.59 0.29
N TYR A 304 7.28 -8.27 0.23
CA TYR A 304 8.33 -7.45 -0.39
C TYR A 304 8.75 -6.33 0.57
N LYS A 305 10.03 -6.31 0.92
CA LYS A 305 10.61 -5.32 1.83
C LYS A 305 11.50 -4.34 1.05
N PHE A 306 11.36 -3.06 1.33
CA PHE A 306 12.06 -1.96 0.65
C PHE A 306 12.36 -0.79 1.58
#